data_745193b7f945b0c1bf7086192582a96c
#
_entry.id   745193b7f945b0c1bf7086192582a96c
#
_cell.length_a   1.000
_cell.length_b   1.000
_cell.length_c   1.000
_cell.angle_alpha   90.00
_cell.angle_beta   90.00
_cell.angle_gamma   90.00
#
_symmetry.space_group_name_H-M   'P 1'
#
loop_
_entity.id
_entity.type
_entity.pdbx_description
1 polymer ?
#
loop_
_entity_poly.entity_id
_entity_poly.type
_entity_poly.pdbx_seq_one_letter_code
_entity_poly.pdbx_strand_id
1 'polypeptide(L)'
;WRDRGYRIHVMTGVAWGQYQDYLYGRFDGVNHEDEVQTQRNGEKIGHGGDVYYMCPGADYGKFLSVGVKRALDAGAEAIHLEEPEFWVRAGYSEGFKREWKAFYGEDWQPPHESVDAQWRTSKLKYFLYRRALQQVFDHVQAFNERAGKKVRCYVPTHSLLNYASWRI
;
A
#
# COMPACT_ATOMS: atom_id res chain seq x y z
N TRP A 1 17.14 -2.29 24.60
CA TRP A 1 17.67 -1.26 23.69
C TRP A 1 17.44 0.14 24.27
N ARG A 2 16.20 0.49 24.67
CA ARG A 2 15.87 1.82 25.24
C ARG A 2 16.71 2.15 26.47
N ASP A 3 16.88 1.20 27.38
CA ASP A 3 17.70 1.34 28.58
C ASP A 3 19.18 1.65 28.27
N ARG A 4 19.57 1.47 27.02
CA ARG A 4 20.90 1.82 26.48
C ARG A 4 20.90 3.11 25.65
N GLY A 5 19.80 3.86 25.65
CA GLY A 5 19.67 5.14 24.93
C GLY A 5 19.38 5.02 23.43
N TYR A 6 19.04 3.84 22.91
CA TYR A 6 18.65 3.67 21.51
C TYR A 6 17.22 4.13 21.26
N ARG A 7 17.02 4.81 20.15
CA ARG A 7 15.69 5.10 19.61
C ARG A 7 15.20 3.93 18.77
N ILE A 8 13.94 3.55 18.96
CA ILE A 8 13.36 2.41 18.26
C ILE A 8 12.51 2.90 17.11
N HIS A 9 12.95 2.62 15.91
CA HIS A 9 12.19 2.83 14.68
C HIS A 9 11.70 1.48 14.16
N VAL A 10 10.48 1.46 13.61
CA VAL A 10 9.92 0.26 12.99
C VAL A 10 9.70 0.53 11.50
N MET A 11 10.15 -0.39 10.66
CA MET A 11 9.92 -0.36 9.22
C MET A 11 8.99 -1.50 8.84
N THR A 12 8.06 -1.24 7.93
CA THR A 12 7.15 -2.22 7.34
C THR A 12 6.98 -1.95 5.86
N GLY A 13 6.91 -2.99 5.06
CA GLY A 13 6.54 -2.88 3.65
C GLY A 13 5.13 -2.31 3.50
N VAL A 14 4.87 -1.62 2.41
CA VAL A 14 3.55 -1.09 2.07
C VAL A 14 3.00 -1.80 0.84
N ALA A 15 3.85 -2.04 -0.17
CA ALA A 15 3.39 -2.65 -1.41
C ALA A 15 3.33 -4.17 -1.34
N TRP A 16 4.17 -4.80 -0.56
CA TRP A 16 4.28 -6.26 -0.46
C TRP A 16 4.63 -6.71 0.95
N GLY A 17 4.25 -7.93 1.28
CA GLY A 17 4.50 -8.50 2.60
C GLY A 17 3.67 -9.77 2.84
N GLN A 18 3.73 -10.27 4.07
CA GLN A 18 2.91 -11.40 4.52
C GLN A 18 1.51 -10.91 4.92
N TYR A 19 0.70 -10.56 3.94
CA TYR A 19 -0.63 -9.95 4.11
C TYR A 19 -1.78 -10.96 4.03
N GLN A 20 -1.52 -12.23 4.38
CA GLN A 20 -2.49 -13.33 4.30
C GLN A 20 -3.77 -13.05 5.10
N ASP A 21 -3.66 -12.32 6.21
CA ASP A 21 -4.84 -11.95 7.00
C ASP A 21 -5.77 -10.99 6.26
N TYR A 22 -5.21 -10.10 5.45
CA TYR A 22 -5.97 -9.25 4.56
C TYR A 22 -6.49 -10.03 3.36
N LEU A 23 -5.59 -10.69 2.63
CA LEU A 23 -5.90 -11.41 1.39
C LEU A 23 -7.04 -12.42 1.57
N TYR A 24 -7.00 -13.19 2.66
CA TYR A 24 -7.94 -14.30 2.88
C TYR A 24 -9.06 -13.99 3.88
N GLY A 25 -9.34 -12.71 4.11
CA GLY A 25 -10.52 -12.26 4.84
C GLY A 25 -10.46 -12.41 6.36
N ARG A 26 -9.31 -12.68 6.95
CA ARG A 26 -9.20 -12.74 8.42
C ARG A 26 -9.21 -11.37 9.10
N PHE A 27 -8.96 -10.32 8.34
CA PHE A 27 -8.96 -8.95 8.84
C PHE A 27 -10.37 -8.38 9.04
N ASP A 28 -11.23 -8.52 8.05
CA ASP A 28 -12.55 -7.88 7.99
C ASP A 28 -13.69 -8.78 7.50
N GLY A 29 -13.40 -10.06 7.22
CA GLY A 29 -14.35 -11.02 6.69
C GLY A 29 -14.48 -11.00 5.16
N VAL A 30 -13.72 -10.15 4.45
CA VAL A 30 -13.76 -10.01 2.99
C VAL A 30 -12.49 -10.58 2.36
N ASN A 31 -12.63 -11.38 1.31
CA ASN A 31 -11.49 -11.85 0.52
C ASN A 31 -11.01 -10.72 -0.40
N HIS A 32 -9.72 -10.37 -0.29
CA HIS A 32 -9.07 -9.30 -1.05
C HIS A 32 -8.04 -9.81 -2.08
N GLU A 33 -8.11 -11.08 -2.48
CA GLU A 33 -7.18 -11.63 -3.47
C GLU A 33 -7.24 -10.94 -4.84
N ASP A 34 -8.35 -10.29 -5.15
CA ASP A 34 -8.54 -9.48 -6.34
C ASP A 34 -7.83 -8.10 -6.26
N GLU A 35 -7.34 -7.73 -5.10
CA GLU A 35 -6.51 -6.54 -4.85
C GLU A 35 -5.00 -6.83 -4.97
N VAL A 36 -4.61 -7.97 -5.51
CA VAL A 36 -3.22 -8.24 -5.88
C VAL A 36 -2.90 -7.58 -7.21
N GLN A 37 -1.71 -6.97 -7.33
CA GLN A 37 -1.24 -6.44 -8.59
C GLN A 37 -1.13 -7.54 -9.64
N THR A 38 -1.85 -7.38 -10.76
CA THR A 38 -1.98 -8.38 -11.80
C THR A 38 -1.56 -7.81 -13.14
N GLN A 39 -0.82 -8.58 -13.93
CA GLN A 39 -0.37 -8.26 -15.28
C GLN A 39 -1.47 -8.52 -16.32
N ARG A 40 -1.22 -8.06 -17.55
CA ARG A 40 -2.14 -8.26 -18.70
C ARG A 40 -2.45 -9.73 -18.98
N ASN A 41 -1.50 -10.63 -18.77
CA ASN A 41 -1.68 -12.08 -18.98
C ASN A 41 -2.40 -12.78 -17.80
N GLY A 42 -2.83 -12.04 -16.77
CA GLY A 42 -3.47 -12.57 -15.58
C GLY A 42 -2.53 -13.02 -14.46
N GLU A 43 -1.22 -12.97 -14.67
CA GLU A 43 -0.27 -13.34 -13.63
C GLU A 43 -0.24 -12.31 -12.48
N LYS A 44 -0.32 -12.82 -11.26
CA LYS A 44 -0.12 -12.03 -10.04
C LYS A 44 1.36 -11.69 -9.86
N ILE A 45 1.66 -10.46 -9.46
CA ILE A 45 3.03 -9.99 -9.21
C ILE A 45 3.37 -10.20 -7.74
N GLY A 46 4.49 -10.87 -7.46
CA GLY A 46 4.91 -11.17 -6.11
C GLY A 46 6.36 -11.66 -6.03
N HIS A 47 6.78 -11.97 -4.81
CA HIS A 47 8.11 -12.51 -4.47
C HIS A 47 8.15 -14.04 -4.38
N GLY A 48 7.07 -14.71 -4.74
CA GLY A 48 6.89 -16.15 -4.62
C GLY A 48 5.94 -16.54 -3.49
N GLY A 49 5.35 -17.74 -3.60
CA GLY A 49 4.25 -18.14 -2.74
C GLY A 49 3.09 -17.15 -2.81
N ASP A 50 2.53 -16.79 -1.68
CA ASP A 50 1.47 -15.80 -1.54
C ASP A 50 1.95 -14.44 -0.97
N VAL A 51 3.22 -14.10 -1.22
CA VAL A 51 3.79 -12.77 -0.92
C VAL A 51 3.65 -11.88 -2.16
N TYR A 52 2.51 -11.21 -2.26
CA TYR A 52 2.14 -10.42 -3.43
C TYR A 52 2.38 -8.93 -3.26
N TYR A 53 2.52 -8.22 -4.41
CA TYR A 53 2.37 -6.77 -4.46
C TYR A 53 0.89 -6.41 -4.47
N MET A 54 0.51 -5.46 -3.62
CA MET A 54 -0.88 -5.08 -3.42
C MET A 54 -1.31 -3.93 -4.33
N CYS A 55 -2.54 -4.02 -4.81
CA CYS A 55 -3.31 -2.93 -5.38
C CYS A 55 -4.20 -2.40 -4.25
N PRO A 56 -3.84 -1.29 -3.58
CA PRO A 56 -4.52 -0.86 -2.36
C PRO A 56 -6.01 -0.55 -2.57
N GLY A 57 -6.89 -1.37 -2.04
CA GLY A 57 -8.31 -1.09 -1.92
C GLY A 57 -8.63 -0.05 -0.84
N ALA A 58 -9.92 0.22 -0.64
CA ALA A 58 -10.36 1.28 0.28
C ALA A 58 -9.94 1.06 1.75
N ASP A 59 -9.83 -0.20 2.18
CA ASP A 59 -9.53 -0.55 3.57
C ASP A 59 -8.08 -1.03 3.79
N TYR A 60 -7.27 -1.05 2.74
CA TYR A 60 -5.90 -1.52 2.84
C TYR A 60 -5.04 -0.72 3.84
N GLY A 61 -5.17 0.60 3.86
CA GLY A 61 -4.47 1.44 4.83
C GLY A 61 -4.92 1.21 6.28
N LYS A 62 -6.19 0.83 6.50
CA LYS A 62 -6.69 0.43 7.82
C LYS A 62 -6.03 -0.88 8.27
N PHE A 63 -5.88 -1.84 7.37
CA PHE A 63 -5.14 -3.08 7.65
C PHE A 63 -3.69 -2.79 8.04
N LEU A 64 -2.95 -1.98 7.27
CA LEU A 64 -1.59 -1.57 7.61
C LEU A 64 -1.51 -0.89 8.98
N SER A 65 -2.52 -0.09 9.33
CA SER A 65 -2.60 0.61 10.62
C SER A 65 -2.69 -0.33 11.82
N VAL A 66 -3.16 -1.57 11.65
CA VAL A 66 -3.15 -2.58 12.73
C VAL A 66 -1.72 -2.95 13.12
N GLY A 67 -0.84 -3.18 12.15
CA GLY A 67 0.57 -3.44 12.38
C GLY A 67 1.29 -2.23 12.99
N VAL A 68 1.02 -1.04 12.44
CA VAL A 68 1.55 0.22 12.94
C VAL A 68 1.11 0.47 14.39
N LYS A 69 -0.16 0.22 14.73
CA LYS A 69 -0.66 0.32 16.12
C LYS A 69 0.17 -0.54 17.09
N ARG A 70 0.46 -1.77 16.72
CA ARG A 70 1.28 -2.66 17.56
C ARG A 70 2.68 -2.08 17.80
N ALA A 71 3.30 -1.49 16.77
CA ALA A 71 4.59 -0.81 16.89
C ALA A 71 4.52 0.41 17.80
N LEU A 72 3.46 1.23 17.67
CA LEU A 72 3.23 2.42 18.52
C LEU A 72 3.01 2.02 19.99
N ASP A 73 2.19 1.01 20.25
CA ASP A 73 1.91 0.50 21.60
C ASP A 73 3.20 -0.08 22.23
N ALA A 74 4.05 -0.72 21.43
CA ALA A 74 5.38 -1.15 21.84
C ALA A 74 6.37 0.02 22.01
N GLY A 75 5.97 1.25 21.67
CA GLY A 75 6.67 2.50 21.87
C GLY A 75 7.71 2.82 20.80
N ALA A 76 7.44 2.49 19.55
CA ALA A 76 8.21 3.00 18.43
C ALA A 76 8.21 4.54 18.41
N GLU A 77 9.36 5.11 18.07
CA GLU A 77 9.55 6.57 17.98
C GLU A 77 9.46 7.09 16.55
N ALA A 78 9.54 6.21 15.57
CA ALA A 78 9.27 6.48 14.18
C ALA A 78 8.76 5.24 13.46
N ILE A 79 7.94 5.47 12.41
CA ILE A 79 7.42 4.45 11.51
C ILE A 79 7.95 4.75 10.11
N HIS A 80 8.52 3.75 9.47
CA HIS A 80 8.97 3.80 8.07
C HIS A 80 8.04 2.91 7.24
N LEU A 81 7.34 3.52 6.30
CA LEU A 81 6.40 2.88 5.38
C LEU A 81 7.14 2.67 4.05
N GLU A 82 7.73 1.48 3.93
CA GLU A 82 8.68 1.17 2.87
C GLU A 82 7.97 0.82 1.56
N GLU A 83 8.50 1.36 0.48
CA GLU A 83 8.22 0.97 -0.90
C GLU A 83 6.73 0.90 -1.26
N PRO A 84 6.01 2.04 -1.34
CA PRO A 84 4.67 2.07 -1.92
C PRO A 84 4.74 1.90 -3.45
N GLU A 85 5.06 0.70 -3.90
CA GLU A 85 5.34 0.37 -5.30
C GLU A 85 4.12 -0.14 -6.06
N PHE A 86 3.89 0.45 -7.24
CA PHE A 86 2.94 -0.09 -8.19
C PHE A 86 3.66 -0.37 -9.52
N TRP A 87 3.76 -1.64 -9.90
CA TRP A 87 4.49 -2.05 -11.10
C TRP A 87 3.86 -1.47 -12.38
N VAL A 88 4.70 -1.02 -13.31
CA VAL A 88 4.28 -0.45 -14.61
C VAL A 88 3.35 -1.41 -15.35
N ARG A 89 3.70 -2.71 -15.38
CA ARG A 89 2.95 -3.78 -16.07
C ARG A 89 1.66 -4.21 -15.36
N ALA A 90 1.40 -3.72 -14.13
CA ALA A 90 0.18 -4.02 -13.39
C ALA A 90 -0.96 -3.04 -13.74
N GLY A 91 -2.17 -3.34 -13.24
CA GLY A 91 -3.38 -2.54 -13.46
C GLY A 91 -4.50 -3.33 -14.11
N TYR A 92 -4.44 -4.67 -14.01
CA TYR A 92 -5.39 -5.59 -14.66
C TYR A 92 -6.22 -6.41 -13.68
N SER A 93 -5.99 -6.28 -12.36
CA SER A 93 -6.78 -7.01 -11.36
C SER A 93 -8.21 -6.48 -11.25
N GLU A 94 -9.14 -7.32 -10.80
CA GLU A 94 -10.53 -6.90 -10.60
C GLU A 94 -10.65 -5.79 -9.55
N GLY A 95 -9.83 -5.85 -8.50
CA GLY A 95 -9.72 -4.76 -7.53
C GLY A 95 -9.32 -3.43 -8.18
N PHE A 96 -8.35 -3.43 -9.10
CA PHE A 96 -7.97 -2.23 -9.84
C PHE A 96 -9.10 -1.69 -10.73
N LYS A 97 -9.83 -2.57 -11.41
CA LYS A 97 -10.98 -2.18 -12.26
C LYS A 97 -12.12 -1.58 -11.42
N ARG A 98 -12.38 -2.16 -10.26
CA ARG A 98 -13.34 -1.62 -9.28
C ARG A 98 -12.95 -0.22 -8.81
N GLU A 99 -11.67 -0.02 -8.47
CA GLU A 99 -11.13 1.28 -8.07
C GLU A 99 -11.16 2.31 -9.22
N TRP A 100 -10.92 1.86 -10.45
CA TRP A 100 -11.07 2.71 -11.63
C TRP A 100 -12.50 3.24 -11.77
N LYS A 101 -13.49 2.34 -11.67
CA LYS A 101 -14.90 2.71 -11.71
C LYS A 101 -15.26 3.71 -10.62
N ALA A 102 -14.77 3.49 -9.41
CA ALA A 102 -15.00 4.39 -8.28
C ALA A 102 -14.34 5.77 -8.48
N PHE A 103 -13.15 5.82 -9.07
CA PHE A 103 -12.38 7.05 -9.22
C PHE A 103 -12.80 7.88 -10.44
N TYR A 104 -13.09 7.23 -11.58
CA TYR A 104 -13.44 7.91 -12.83
C TYR A 104 -14.94 7.92 -13.15
N GLY A 105 -15.75 7.09 -12.51
CA GLY A 105 -17.19 6.98 -12.79
C GLY A 105 -17.53 6.22 -14.07
N GLU A 106 -16.57 5.62 -14.75
CA GLU A 106 -16.70 4.95 -16.03
C GLU A 106 -16.01 3.58 -16.03
N ASP A 107 -16.25 2.80 -17.09
CA ASP A 107 -15.70 1.47 -17.22
C ASP A 107 -14.17 1.52 -17.44
N TRP A 108 -13.47 0.53 -16.90
CA TRP A 108 -12.03 0.44 -16.96
C TRP A 108 -11.52 0.38 -18.41
N GLN A 109 -10.48 1.15 -18.66
CA GLN A 109 -9.77 1.17 -19.93
C GLN A 109 -8.39 0.53 -19.75
N PRO A 110 -8.06 -0.52 -20.53
CA PRO A 110 -6.77 -1.19 -20.43
C PRO A 110 -5.61 -0.23 -20.74
N PRO A 111 -4.57 -0.18 -19.89
CA PRO A 111 -3.47 0.77 -20.06
C PRO A 111 -2.67 0.62 -21.37
N HIS A 112 -2.76 -0.53 -22.03
CA HIS A 112 -2.04 -0.80 -23.27
C HIS A 112 -2.78 -0.32 -24.53
N GLU A 113 -4.02 0.12 -24.42
CA GLU A 113 -4.85 0.49 -25.58
C GLU A 113 -4.60 1.93 -26.06
N SER A 114 -4.20 2.82 -25.16
CA SER A 114 -3.90 4.20 -25.52
C SER A 114 -2.97 4.90 -24.52
N VAL A 115 -2.34 5.98 -24.98
CA VAL A 115 -1.53 6.85 -24.11
C VAL A 115 -2.38 7.46 -22.99
N ASP A 116 -3.63 7.83 -23.28
CA ASP A 116 -4.55 8.36 -22.27
C ASP A 116 -4.90 7.31 -21.21
N ALA A 117 -5.26 6.10 -21.62
CA ALA A 117 -5.53 5.00 -20.68
C ALA A 117 -4.30 4.67 -19.81
N GLN A 118 -3.09 4.72 -20.38
CA GLN A 118 -1.85 4.55 -19.62
C GLN A 118 -1.65 5.69 -18.60
N TRP A 119 -1.88 6.91 -19.00
CA TRP A 119 -1.79 8.09 -18.13
C TRP A 119 -2.79 8.03 -16.96
N ARG A 120 -4.04 7.72 -17.28
CA ARG A 120 -5.10 7.57 -16.27
C ARG A 120 -4.83 6.42 -15.31
N THR A 121 -4.32 5.30 -15.82
CA THR A 121 -3.83 4.18 -15.00
C THR A 121 -2.77 4.65 -14.00
N SER A 122 -1.80 5.42 -14.44
CA SER A 122 -0.74 5.95 -13.58
C SER A 122 -1.28 6.89 -12.49
N LYS A 123 -2.22 7.78 -12.85
CA LYS A 123 -2.88 8.65 -11.86
C LYS A 123 -3.64 7.85 -10.79
N LEU A 124 -4.36 6.80 -11.19
CA LEU A 124 -5.06 5.95 -10.26
C LEU A 124 -4.10 5.20 -9.33
N LYS A 125 -3.02 4.60 -9.86
CA LYS A 125 -1.98 3.93 -9.07
C LYS A 125 -1.43 4.84 -7.96
N TYR A 126 -1.10 6.07 -8.31
CA TYR A 126 -0.66 7.09 -7.36
C TYR A 126 -1.72 7.37 -6.29
N PHE A 127 -2.97 7.58 -6.70
CA PHE A 127 -4.07 7.85 -5.79
C PHE A 127 -4.29 6.72 -4.78
N LEU A 128 -4.21 5.46 -5.21
CA LEU A 128 -4.44 4.30 -4.34
C LEU A 128 -3.42 4.23 -3.21
N TYR A 129 -2.13 4.36 -3.51
CA TYR A 129 -1.11 4.40 -2.46
C TYR A 129 -1.17 5.65 -1.60
N ARG A 130 -1.43 6.82 -2.19
CA ARG A 130 -1.65 8.04 -1.42
C ARG A 130 -2.77 7.87 -0.40
N ARG A 131 -3.90 7.28 -0.81
CA ARG A 131 -5.03 7.00 0.09
C ARG A 131 -4.64 6.06 1.23
N ALA A 132 -3.98 4.95 0.92
CA ALA A 132 -3.54 3.99 1.93
C ALA A 132 -2.54 4.60 2.92
N LEU A 133 -1.54 5.33 2.43
CA LEU A 133 -0.57 6.03 3.27
C LEU A 133 -1.24 7.09 4.16
N GLN A 134 -2.19 7.85 3.62
CA GLN A 134 -2.92 8.86 4.39
C GLN A 134 -3.68 8.23 5.56
N GLN A 135 -4.32 7.08 5.37
CA GLN A 135 -5.00 6.37 6.46
C GLN A 135 -4.02 6.00 7.60
N VAL A 136 -2.79 5.57 7.24
CA VAL A 136 -1.76 5.28 8.25
C VAL A 136 -1.25 6.55 8.92
N PHE A 137 -1.04 7.63 8.17
CA PHE A 137 -0.63 8.93 8.74
C PHE A 137 -1.66 9.48 9.72
N ASP A 138 -2.93 9.44 9.35
CA ASP A 138 -4.03 9.88 10.22
C ASP A 138 -4.08 9.05 11.50
N HIS A 139 -3.84 7.74 11.39
CA HIS A 139 -3.77 6.84 12.55
C HIS A 139 -2.62 7.23 13.51
N VAL A 140 -1.42 7.50 12.98
CA VAL A 140 -0.26 7.91 13.78
C VAL A 140 -0.47 9.31 14.38
N GLN A 141 -1.08 10.23 13.63
CA GLN A 141 -1.41 11.55 14.14
C GLN A 141 -2.39 11.46 15.32
N ALA A 142 -3.47 10.70 15.17
CA ALA A 142 -4.43 10.48 16.26
C ALA A 142 -3.81 9.80 17.49
N PHE A 143 -2.84 8.90 17.29
CA PHE A 143 -2.06 8.35 18.40
C PHE A 143 -1.22 9.43 19.09
N ASN A 144 -0.51 10.28 18.34
CA ASN A 144 0.31 11.36 18.87
C ASN A 144 -0.51 12.31 19.74
N GLU A 145 -1.68 12.71 19.25
CA GLU A 145 -2.60 13.60 19.96
C GLU A 145 -3.07 13.00 21.30
N ARG A 146 -3.51 11.73 21.29
CA ARG A 146 -3.98 11.04 22.49
C ARG A 146 -2.87 10.77 23.52
N ALA A 147 -1.68 10.42 23.03
CA ALA A 147 -0.57 9.96 23.89
C ALA A 147 0.42 11.08 24.26
N GLY A 148 0.22 12.31 23.74
CA GLY A 148 1.19 13.41 23.93
C GLY A 148 2.56 13.08 23.32
N LYS A 149 2.60 12.31 22.21
CA LYS A 149 3.83 11.85 21.55
C LYS A 149 4.09 12.65 20.27
N LYS A 150 5.26 12.44 19.67
CA LYS A 150 5.69 13.03 18.39
C LYS A 150 6.31 11.97 17.49
N VAL A 151 5.66 10.82 17.35
CA VAL A 151 6.10 9.75 16.43
C VAL A 151 6.01 10.29 15.00
N ARG A 152 7.08 10.10 14.23
CA ARG A 152 7.16 10.53 12.82
C ARG A 152 6.90 9.36 11.90
N CYS A 153 6.28 9.65 10.75
CA CYS A 153 6.21 8.73 9.62
C CYS A 153 7.18 9.15 8.52
N TYR A 154 7.84 8.16 7.93
CA TYR A 154 8.70 8.32 6.77
C TYR A 154 8.24 7.35 5.68
N VAL A 155 8.41 7.75 4.43
CA VAL A 155 8.14 6.89 3.26
C VAL A 155 9.46 6.72 2.51
N PRO A 156 10.27 5.72 2.88
CA PRO A 156 11.47 5.41 2.12
C PRO A 156 11.08 4.79 0.77
N THR A 157 11.72 5.27 -0.28
CA THR A 157 11.57 4.77 -1.63
C THR A 157 12.86 4.07 -2.05
N HIS A 158 12.75 2.96 -2.76
CA HIS A 158 13.88 2.14 -3.13
C HIS A 158 14.88 2.89 -4.02
N SER A 159 14.36 3.50 -5.09
CA SER A 159 15.17 4.29 -6.02
C SER A 159 14.29 5.20 -6.86
N LEU A 160 14.65 6.48 -6.92
CA LEU A 160 14.03 7.42 -7.85
C LEU A 160 14.35 7.09 -9.32
N LEU A 161 15.32 6.21 -9.58
CA LEU A 161 15.77 5.78 -10.90
C LEU A 161 15.22 4.40 -11.32
N ASN A 162 14.38 3.78 -10.52
CA ASN A 162 13.77 2.50 -10.85
C ASN A 162 12.59 2.69 -11.81
N TYR A 163 12.86 2.66 -13.09
CA TYR A 163 11.85 2.85 -14.14
C TYR A 163 10.81 1.74 -14.22
N ALA A 164 11.07 0.57 -13.65
CA ALA A 164 10.14 -0.57 -13.71
C ALA A 164 8.96 -0.40 -12.75
N SER A 165 9.18 0.22 -11.59
CA SER A 165 8.17 0.42 -10.55
C SER A 165 7.68 1.87 -10.40
N TRP A 166 8.44 2.87 -10.85
CA TRP A 166 8.19 4.29 -10.57
C TRP A 166 7.70 5.12 -11.76
N ARG A 167 7.41 4.50 -12.89
CA ARG A 167 6.71 5.20 -13.97
C ARG A 167 5.22 5.33 -13.62
N ILE A 168 4.99 6.22 -12.71
CA ILE A 168 3.64 6.69 -12.39
C ILE A 168 3.35 7.91 -13.27
#